data_99cd2af512254806b8ee3cecab45ac85
#
_entry.id   99cd2af512254806b8ee3cecab45ac85
#
_cell.length_a   1.000
_cell.length_b   1.000
_cell.length_c   1.000
_cell.angle_alpha   90.00
_cell.angle_beta   90.00
_cell.angle_gamma   90.00
#
_symmetry.space_group_name_H-M   'P 1'
#
loop_
_entity.id
_entity.type
_entity.pdbx_description
1 polymer ?
#
loop_
_entity_poly.entity_id
_entity_poly.type
_entity_poly.pdbx_seq_one_letter_code
_entity_poly.pdbx_strand_id
1 'polypeptide(L)'
;FTVAINDDALAENTETFSVRLSSPTNCTITGLGTNTITINTNDSAYVSWSVAGVSTNESTNAITLTVNRAGTTFNDVTVNFATTNVSAVAGSDYYATNGTLTFTNGQTSASLALRLINDDLQETNKTLQLRLSSVSDGIITNGTNTITITDDDGSTLAFATNAVTVGESNVTLTIVVERSGATNTAVAVNYTNANLGATAGSDYTLTAGTLSFAPGIVSNSFTVDILHDLTLETNETFRLLLSGATNTTLTTATNTVTITDNDA
;
A
#
# COMPACT_ATOMS: atom_id res chain seq x y z
N PHE A 1 -57.97 14.71 -28.43
CA PHE A 1 -57.73 14.44 -27.01
C PHE A 1 -56.24 14.14 -26.80
N THR A 2 -55.79 14.34 -25.61
CA THR A 2 -54.43 14.02 -25.13
C THR A 2 -54.50 13.03 -24.00
N VAL A 3 -53.54 12.12 -23.96
CA VAL A 3 -53.30 11.24 -22.81
C VAL A 3 -51.98 11.69 -22.16
N ALA A 4 -52.03 12.08 -20.90
CA ALA A 4 -50.82 12.41 -20.17
C ALA A 4 -50.15 11.08 -19.72
N ILE A 5 -48.87 10.98 -19.94
CA ILE A 5 -48.02 9.92 -19.39
C ILE A 5 -47.33 10.50 -18.16
N ASN A 6 -47.43 9.81 -17.05
CA ASN A 6 -46.70 10.18 -15.83
C ASN A 6 -45.30 9.58 -15.89
N ASP A 7 -44.31 10.41 -15.63
CA ASP A 7 -42.91 10.03 -15.52
C ASP A 7 -42.54 9.93 -14.02
N ASP A 8 -41.91 8.87 -13.61
CA ASP A 8 -41.41 8.74 -12.24
C ASP A 8 -39.97 8.18 -12.26
N ALA A 9 -39.42 7.75 -11.15
CA ALA A 9 -38.02 7.25 -11.05
C ALA A 9 -37.99 5.72 -10.83
N LEU A 10 -39.04 5.00 -11.20
CA LEU A 10 -39.12 3.55 -11.04
C LEU A 10 -38.71 2.86 -12.36
N ALA A 11 -37.76 1.94 -12.30
CA ALA A 11 -37.49 1.08 -13.45
C ALA A 11 -38.65 0.09 -13.60
N GLU A 12 -39.40 0.26 -14.66
CA GLU A 12 -40.55 -0.55 -14.99
C GLU A 12 -40.29 -1.36 -16.27
N ASN A 13 -41.10 -2.35 -16.50
CA ASN A 13 -41.13 -3.02 -17.79
C ASN A 13 -41.90 -2.17 -18.80
N THR A 14 -41.60 -2.38 -20.07
CA THR A 14 -42.41 -1.78 -21.16
C THR A 14 -43.88 -2.14 -20.98
N GLU A 15 -44.71 -1.14 -20.90
CA GLU A 15 -46.17 -1.28 -20.69
C GLU A 15 -46.92 -0.87 -21.91
N THR A 16 -48.18 -1.33 -22.01
CA THR A 16 -49.08 -0.95 -23.12
C THR A 16 -50.46 -0.65 -22.61
N PHE A 17 -51.09 0.35 -23.20
CA PHE A 17 -52.50 0.57 -23.07
C PHE A 17 -53.16 0.78 -24.44
N SER A 18 -54.45 0.60 -24.53
CA SER A 18 -55.19 0.74 -25.74
C SER A 18 -56.22 1.87 -25.65
N VAL A 19 -56.26 2.69 -26.70
CA VAL A 19 -57.29 3.68 -26.90
C VAL A 19 -58.27 3.15 -27.94
N ARG A 20 -59.56 3.09 -27.61
CA ARG A 20 -60.59 2.58 -28.49
C ARG A 20 -61.66 3.62 -28.80
N LEU A 21 -61.99 3.73 -30.07
CA LEU A 21 -63.15 4.49 -30.54
C LEU A 21 -64.40 3.59 -30.39
N SER A 22 -65.47 4.19 -29.90
CA SER A 22 -66.74 3.46 -29.71
C SER A 22 -67.93 4.37 -29.90
N SER A 23 -69.09 3.78 -30.18
CA SER A 23 -70.36 4.45 -30.25
C SER A 23 -70.44 5.71 -31.17
N PRO A 24 -70.05 5.60 -32.42
CA PRO A 24 -70.11 6.73 -33.34
C PRO A 24 -71.55 7.17 -33.57
N THR A 25 -71.78 8.49 -33.65
CA THR A 25 -73.11 9.04 -33.97
C THR A 25 -73.09 9.59 -35.40
N ASN A 26 -74.00 9.17 -36.25
CA ASN A 26 -74.14 9.58 -37.67
C ASN A 26 -72.90 9.22 -38.52
N CYS A 27 -72.06 8.28 -38.14
CA CYS A 27 -70.93 7.79 -38.92
C CYS A 27 -70.63 6.33 -38.54
N THR A 28 -69.66 5.74 -39.27
CA THR A 28 -69.14 4.40 -38.96
C THR A 28 -67.66 4.50 -38.67
N ILE A 29 -67.16 3.65 -37.73
CA ILE A 29 -65.71 3.50 -37.51
C ILE A 29 -65.19 2.62 -38.64
N THR A 30 -64.33 3.15 -39.49
CA THR A 30 -63.64 2.41 -40.55
C THR A 30 -62.16 2.28 -40.21
N GLY A 31 -61.60 1.13 -40.47
CA GLY A 31 -60.20 0.82 -40.15
C GLY A 31 -60.00 0.30 -38.72
N LEU A 32 -58.84 0.60 -38.13
CA LEU A 32 -58.52 0.17 -36.76
C LEU A 32 -59.26 1.01 -35.72
N GLY A 33 -60.31 0.46 -35.12
CA GLY A 33 -61.06 1.11 -34.04
C GLY A 33 -60.32 1.14 -32.69
N THR A 34 -59.13 0.54 -32.62
CA THR A 34 -58.27 0.46 -31.44
C THR A 34 -56.86 0.78 -31.81
N ASN A 35 -56.19 1.64 -31.03
CA ASN A 35 -54.75 1.94 -31.12
C ASN A 35 -54.07 1.53 -29.83
N THR A 36 -52.99 0.78 -29.94
CA THR A 36 -52.15 0.37 -28.77
C THR A 36 -50.98 1.29 -28.67
N ILE A 37 -50.77 1.88 -27.52
CA ILE A 37 -49.67 2.76 -27.17
C ILE A 37 -48.69 1.97 -26.27
N THR A 38 -47.44 2.01 -26.58
CA THR A 38 -46.37 1.41 -25.79
C THR A 38 -45.66 2.50 -25.01
N ILE A 39 -45.52 2.31 -23.69
CA ILE A 39 -44.73 3.16 -22.80
C ILE A 39 -43.43 2.41 -22.52
N ASN A 40 -42.31 3.01 -22.91
CA ASN A 40 -41.00 2.46 -22.62
C ASN A 40 -40.43 3.10 -21.35
N THR A 41 -39.83 2.32 -20.48
CA THR A 41 -39.07 2.85 -19.34
C THR A 41 -37.86 3.67 -19.82
N ASN A 42 -37.56 4.74 -19.10
CA ASN A 42 -36.36 5.57 -19.27
C ASN A 42 -35.48 5.56 -18.01
N ASP A 43 -35.87 4.82 -16.98
CA ASP A 43 -35.16 4.73 -15.70
C ASP A 43 -34.18 3.60 -15.68
N SER A 44 -33.01 3.89 -15.13
CA SER A 44 -31.90 2.93 -15.02
C SER A 44 -31.23 3.02 -13.65
N ALA A 45 -30.76 1.90 -13.16
CA ALA A 45 -29.81 1.86 -12.06
C ALA A 45 -28.40 2.18 -12.58
N TYR A 46 -27.63 2.91 -11.80
CA TYR A 46 -26.22 3.21 -12.09
C TYR A 46 -25.38 2.64 -10.96
N VAL A 47 -24.44 1.76 -11.30
CA VAL A 47 -23.56 1.09 -10.34
C VAL A 47 -22.14 1.57 -10.53
N SER A 48 -21.47 1.95 -9.43
CA SER A 48 -20.12 2.48 -9.47
C SER A 48 -19.37 2.20 -8.18
N TRP A 49 -18.05 2.12 -8.24
CA TRP A 49 -17.22 2.25 -7.05
C TRP A 49 -17.46 3.60 -6.38
N SER A 50 -17.50 3.64 -5.05
CA SER A 50 -17.62 4.89 -4.27
C SER A 50 -16.44 5.83 -4.50
N VAL A 51 -15.25 5.27 -4.78
CA VAL A 51 -14.01 5.97 -5.12
C VAL A 51 -13.29 5.25 -6.25
N ALA A 52 -12.51 5.97 -7.04
CA ALA A 52 -11.75 5.40 -8.16
C ALA A 52 -10.45 4.73 -7.73
N GLY A 53 -9.95 5.00 -6.52
CA GLY A 53 -8.72 4.41 -6.00
C GLY A 53 -8.59 4.55 -4.49
N VAL A 54 -7.83 3.64 -3.89
CA VAL A 54 -7.50 3.61 -2.46
C VAL A 54 -6.02 3.29 -2.33
N SER A 55 -5.34 3.98 -1.40
CA SER A 55 -3.99 3.61 -0.96
C SER A 55 -4.06 3.08 0.46
N THR A 56 -3.37 2.00 0.73
CA THR A 56 -3.35 1.32 2.03
C THR A 56 -2.00 0.67 2.25
N ASN A 57 -1.63 0.51 3.51
CA ASN A 57 -0.44 -0.23 3.90
C ASN A 57 -0.73 -1.73 3.89
N GLU A 58 0.24 -2.57 3.51
CA GLU A 58 0.06 -4.03 3.48
C GLU A 58 -0.25 -4.61 4.86
N SER A 59 0.32 -4.05 5.94
CA SER A 59 0.05 -4.45 7.33
C SER A 59 -1.41 -4.23 7.77
N THR A 60 -2.23 -3.57 6.95
CA THR A 60 -3.65 -3.34 7.25
C THR A 60 -4.48 -4.62 7.25
N ASN A 61 -3.99 -5.75 6.75
CA ASN A 61 -4.64 -7.06 6.65
C ASN A 61 -5.89 -7.10 5.75
N ALA A 62 -6.82 -6.15 5.86
CA ALA A 62 -8.02 -6.08 5.04
C ALA A 62 -8.57 -4.66 4.94
N ILE A 63 -9.08 -4.31 3.77
CA ILE A 63 -9.81 -3.06 3.53
C ILE A 63 -11.23 -3.34 3.07
N THR A 64 -12.14 -2.44 3.43
CA THR A 64 -13.53 -2.49 2.97
C THR A 64 -13.72 -1.53 1.80
N LEU A 65 -14.25 -2.04 0.71
CA LEU A 65 -14.53 -1.29 -0.50
C LEU A 65 -16.04 -1.23 -0.74
N THR A 66 -16.55 -0.06 -1.07
CA THR A 66 -17.98 0.19 -1.22
C THR A 66 -18.32 0.44 -2.68
N VAL A 67 -19.38 -0.19 -3.15
CA VAL A 67 -20.04 0.04 -4.43
C VAL A 67 -21.35 0.76 -4.17
N ASN A 68 -21.61 1.82 -4.91
CA ASN A 68 -22.82 2.62 -4.82
C ASN A 68 -23.77 2.30 -5.96
N ARG A 69 -25.06 2.37 -5.66
CA ARG A 69 -26.16 2.36 -6.63
C ARG A 69 -26.88 3.70 -6.60
N ALA A 70 -27.04 4.29 -7.74
CA ALA A 70 -27.81 5.53 -7.96
C ALA A 70 -28.90 5.29 -9.02
N GLY A 71 -29.78 6.26 -9.25
CA GLY A 71 -30.94 6.12 -10.14
C GLY A 71 -32.03 5.29 -9.48
N THR A 72 -32.64 4.41 -10.25
CA THR A 72 -33.72 3.55 -9.69
C THR A 72 -33.20 2.57 -8.67
N THR A 73 -33.95 2.42 -7.57
CA THR A 73 -33.65 1.45 -6.49
C THR A 73 -34.77 0.42 -6.29
N PHE A 74 -35.76 0.42 -7.17
CA PHE A 74 -36.99 -0.35 -6.97
C PHE A 74 -36.79 -1.88 -7.04
N ASN A 75 -35.96 -2.38 -7.95
CA ASN A 75 -35.70 -3.81 -8.11
C ASN A 75 -34.37 -4.23 -7.47
N ASP A 76 -34.21 -5.53 -7.25
CA ASP A 76 -32.91 -6.09 -6.89
C ASP A 76 -31.94 -5.99 -8.08
N VAL A 77 -30.73 -5.51 -7.83
CA VAL A 77 -29.66 -5.42 -8.84
C VAL A 77 -28.45 -6.19 -8.35
N THR A 78 -27.90 -7.02 -9.21
CA THR A 78 -26.65 -7.72 -8.94
C THR A 78 -25.52 -7.21 -9.84
N VAL A 79 -24.31 -7.17 -9.31
CA VAL A 79 -23.10 -6.83 -10.07
C VAL A 79 -21.97 -7.77 -9.67
N ASN A 80 -21.25 -8.29 -10.66
CA ASN A 80 -20.09 -9.12 -10.41
C ASN A 80 -18.85 -8.25 -10.20
N PHE A 81 -17.95 -8.73 -9.35
CA PHE A 81 -16.66 -8.10 -9.13
C PHE A 81 -15.54 -9.13 -9.15
N ALA A 82 -14.35 -8.71 -9.55
CA ALA A 82 -13.15 -9.53 -9.48
C ALA A 82 -11.88 -8.66 -9.33
N THR A 83 -10.89 -9.19 -8.61
CA THR A 83 -9.53 -8.64 -8.55
C THR A 83 -8.76 -8.98 -9.82
N THR A 84 -7.87 -8.09 -10.24
CA THR A 84 -6.95 -8.28 -11.37
C THR A 84 -5.56 -7.78 -10.98
N ASN A 85 -4.53 -8.58 -11.22
CA ASN A 85 -3.13 -8.19 -11.03
C ASN A 85 -2.76 -7.01 -11.93
N VAL A 86 -1.96 -6.08 -11.40
CA VAL A 86 -1.24 -5.06 -12.15
C VAL A 86 0.25 -5.22 -11.83
N SER A 87 0.77 -4.58 -10.79
CA SER A 87 2.10 -4.90 -10.22
C SER A 87 1.99 -5.81 -8.98
N ALA A 88 0.88 -5.72 -8.24
CA ALA A 88 0.58 -6.65 -7.16
C ALA A 88 0.11 -8.00 -7.73
N VAL A 89 0.55 -9.10 -7.10
CA VAL A 89 0.30 -10.48 -7.52
C VAL A 89 -0.54 -11.19 -6.48
N ALA A 90 -1.64 -11.79 -6.91
CA ALA A 90 -2.49 -12.60 -6.03
C ALA A 90 -1.71 -13.81 -5.48
N GLY A 91 -1.82 -14.04 -4.18
CA GLY A 91 -1.11 -15.08 -3.45
C GLY A 91 0.23 -14.65 -2.87
N SER A 92 0.78 -13.50 -3.31
CA SER A 92 1.96 -12.86 -2.72
C SER A 92 1.57 -11.59 -1.97
N ASP A 93 0.84 -10.69 -2.61
CA ASP A 93 0.55 -9.35 -2.06
C ASP A 93 -0.89 -9.21 -1.56
N TYR A 94 -1.80 -10.04 -2.09
CA TYR A 94 -3.21 -10.03 -1.69
C TYR A 94 -3.90 -11.36 -1.98
N TYR A 95 -5.06 -11.59 -1.39
CA TYR A 95 -5.91 -12.74 -1.69
C TYR A 95 -6.84 -12.41 -2.85
N ALA A 96 -6.75 -13.19 -3.95
CA ALA A 96 -7.67 -13.06 -5.07
C ALA A 96 -9.13 -13.15 -4.58
N THR A 97 -9.94 -12.18 -4.97
CA THR A 97 -11.32 -12.08 -4.53
C THR A 97 -12.22 -11.83 -5.73
N ASN A 98 -13.28 -12.61 -5.84
CA ASN A 98 -14.35 -12.44 -6.81
C ASN A 98 -15.70 -12.77 -6.19
N GLY A 99 -16.77 -12.33 -6.81
CA GLY A 99 -18.12 -12.61 -6.32
C GLY A 99 -19.16 -11.74 -6.98
N THR A 100 -20.33 -11.75 -6.37
CA THR A 100 -21.48 -10.95 -6.77
C THR A 100 -21.96 -10.12 -5.58
N LEU A 101 -22.13 -8.82 -5.78
CA LEU A 101 -22.83 -7.93 -4.86
C LEU A 101 -24.29 -7.86 -5.28
N THR A 102 -25.18 -7.93 -4.29
CA THR A 102 -26.61 -7.76 -4.49
C THR A 102 -27.07 -6.50 -3.79
N PHE A 103 -27.74 -5.64 -4.52
CA PHE A 103 -28.48 -4.50 -3.99
C PHE A 103 -29.96 -4.89 -3.96
N THR A 104 -30.52 -5.08 -2.78
CA THR A 104 -31.95 -5.32 -2.63
C THR A 104 -32.74 -4.06 -2.86
N ASN A 105 -34.05 -4.18 -3.05
CA ASN A 105 -34.97 -3.05 -3.21
C ASN A 105 -34.70 -1.97 -2.15
N GLY A 106 -34.52 -0.74 -2.58
CA GLY A 106 -34.19 0.43 -1.74
C GLY A 106 -32.74 0.55 -1.31
N GLN A 107 -31.90 -0.46 -1.54
CA GLN A 107 -30.49 -0.42 -1.15
C GLN A 107 -29.64 0.38 -2.14
N THR A 108 -28.84 1.32 -1.62
CA THR A 108 -28.00 2.25 -2.39
C THR A 108 -26.51 1.99 -2.26
N SER A 109 -26.09 1.07 -1.39
CA SER A 109 -24.67 0.72 -1.22
C SER A 109 -24.52 -0.75 -0.83
N ALA A 110 -23.42 -1.35 -1.29
CA ALA A 110 -22.98 -2.69 -0.88
C ALA A 110 -21.46 -2.68 -0.74
N SER A 111 -20.92 -3.53 0.13
CA SER A 111 -19.49 -3.54 0.42
C SER A 111 -18.89 -4.94 0.30
N LEU A 112 -17.61 -4.99 -0.01
CA LEU A 112 -16.80 -6.20 0.04
C LEU A 112 -15.51 -5.94 0.80
N ALA A 113 -14.89 -6.99 1.32
CA ALA A 113 -13.57 -6.94 1.93
C ALA A 113 -12.52 -7.48 0.95
N LEU A 114 -11.42 -6.74 0.79
CA LEU A 114 -10.20 -7.20 0.14
C LEU A 114 -9.16 -7.47 1.22
N ARG A 115 -8.63 -8.69 1.25
CA ARG A 115 -7.56 -9.08 2.18
C ARG A 115 -6.19 -8.89 1.52
N LEU A 116 -5.28 -8.28 2.27
CA LEU A 116 -3.89 -8.08 1.89
C LEU A 116 -3.01 -9.15 2.56
N ILE A 117 -1.82 -9.33 2.04
CA ILE A 117 -0.78 -10.19 2.61
C ILE A 117 0.36 -9.27 3.00
N ASN A 118 0.70 -9.30 4.29
CA ASN A 118 1.87 -8.61 4.84
C ASN A 118 3.01 -9.62 4.89
N ASP A 119 4.18 -9.19 4.47
CA ASP A 119 5.42 -9.97 4.67
C ASP A 119 6.51 -9.10 5.32
N ASP A 120 7.76 -9.49 5.32
CA ASP A 120 8.90 -8.75 5.88
C ASP A 120 9.89 -8.35 4.77
N LEU A 121 9.44 -8.24 3.53
CA LEU A 121 10.28 -7.91 2.37
C LEU A 121 10.17 -6.44 2.01
N GLN A 122 11.27 -5.73 2.00
CA GLN A 122 11.29 -4.37 1.46
C GLN A 122 11.01 -4.40 -0.04
N GLU A 123 9.95 -3.74 -0.45
CA GLU A 123 9.45 -3.72 -1.82
C GLU A 123 9.13 -2.29 -2.30
N THR A 124 8.71 -2.16 -3.52
CA THR A 124 8.12 -0.92 -4.04
C THR A 124 6.60 -0.99 -3.92
N ASN A 125 5.93 0.14 -3.78
CA ASN A 125 4.48 0.19 -3.79
C ASN A 125 3.90 -0.57 -4.98
N LYS A 126 2.94 -1.44 -4.74
CA LYS A 126 2.31 -2.30 -5.74
C LYS A 126 0.85 -1.92 -5.97
N THR A 127 0.33 -2.26 -7.13
CA THR A 127 -1.06 -1.95 -7.50
C THR A 127 -1.80 -3.16 -8.02
N LEU A 128 -3.10 -3.23 -7.68
CA LEU A 128 -4.07 -4.14 -8.28
C LEU A 128 -5.32 -3.36 -8.67
N GLN A 129 -6.22 -4.00 -9.40
CA GLN A 129 -7.52 -3.44 -9.73
C GLN A 129 -8.63 -4.37 -9.27
N LEU A 130 -9.72 -3.78 -8.75
CA LEU A 130 -11.01 -4.43 -8.67
C LEU A 130 -11.90 -3.90 -9.79
N ARG A 131 -12.53 -4.81 -10.51
CA ARG A 131 -13.40 -4.50 -11.64
C ARG A 131 -14.81 -5.00 -11.41
N LEU A 132 -15.78 -4.12 -11.67
CA LEU A 132 -17.18 -4.49 -11.77
C LEU A 132 -17.49 -4.98 -13.18
N SER A 133 -18.37 -5.96 -13.29
CA SER A 133 -18.82 -6.52 -14.57
C SER A 133 -20.23 -7.11 -14.45
N SER A 134 -20.91 -7.31 -15.58
CA SER A 134 -22.17 -8.06 -15.62
C SER A 134 -23.21 -7.59 -14.61
N VAL A 135 -23.58 -6.31 -14.66
CA VAL A 135 -24.75 -5.82 -13.90
C VAL A 135 -26.02 -6.45 -14.46
N SER A 136 -26.91 -6.94 -13.59
CA SER A 136 -28.16 -7.62 -14.00
C SER A 136 -29.18 -6.67 -14.62
N ASP A 137 -29.26 -5.44 -14.08
CA ASP A 137 -30.13 -4.37 -14.56
C ASP A 137 -29.49 -3.03 -14.26
N GLY A 138 -29.26 -2.21 -15.30
CA GLY A 138 -28.63 -0.91 -15.17
C GLY A 138 -27.29 -0.79 -15.89
N ILE A 139 -26.52 0.23 -15.52
CA ILE A 139 -25.29 0.65 -16.17
C ILE A 139 -24.15 0.78 -15.16
N ILE A 140 -22.99 0.23 -15.48
CA ILE A 140 -21.76 0.45 -14.71
C ILE A 140 -21.12 1.74 -15.20
N THR A 141 -21.05 2.77 -14.33
CA THR A 141 -20.49 4.10 -14.69
C THR A 141 -19.03 4.26 -14.29
N ASN A 142 -18.62 3.75 -13.13
CA ASN A 142 -17.23 3.64 -12.69
C ASN A 142 -16.96 2.20 -12.28
N GLY A 143 -16.49 1.39 -13.23
CA GLY A 143 -16.31 -0.04 -13.05
C GLY A 143 -14.93 -0.46 -12.53
N THR A 144 -13.98 0.46 -12.36
CA THR A 144 -12.61 0.12 -11.94
C THR A 144 -12.22 0.89 -10.68
N ASN A 145 -11.71 0.18 -9.69
CA ASN A 145 -11.06 0.75 -8.51
C ASN A 145 -9.60 0.28 -8.49
N THR A 146 -8.66 1.21 -8.41
CA THR A 146 -7.23 0.89 -8.31
C THR A 146 -6.80 0.95 -6.85
N ILE A 147 -6.27 -0.15 -6.34
CA ILE A 147 -5.74 -0.25 -5.00
C ILE A 147 -4.22 -0.15 -5.09
N THR A 148 -3.64 0.78 -4.34
CA THR A 148 -2.20 0.89 -4.14
C THR A 148 -1.86 0.30 -2.77
N ILE A 149 -1.05 -0.74 -2.75
CA ILE A 149 -0.48 -1.34 -1.54
C ILE A 149 0.87 -0.66 -1.32
N THR A 150 1.02 -0.03 -0.16
CA THR A 150 2.28 0.60 0.24
C THR A 150 3.05 -0.34 1.16
N ASP A 151 4.32 -0.51 0.83
CA ASP A 151 5.28 -1.26 1.63
C ASP A 151 5.65 -0.50 2.91
N ASP A 152 5.74 -1.18 4.04
CA ASP A 152 6.19 -0.63 5.33
C ASP A 152 7.43 -1.37 5.87
N ASP A 153 8.00 -2.27 5.09
CA ASP A 153 9.18 -3.02 5.47
C ASP A 153 10.47 -2.30 5.08
N GLY A 154 11.12 -1.80 6.09
CA GLY A 154 12.41 -1.15 5.97
C GLY A 154 13.49 -1.91 6.73
N SER A 155 14.74 -1.58 6.47
CA SER A 155 15.86 -2.01 7.29
C SER A 155 16.49 -0.83 8.05
N THR A 156 17.14 -1.15 9.16
CA THR A 156 17.94 -0.19 9.92
C THR A 156 19.37 -0.71 10.13
N LEU A 157 20.34 0.19 10.19
CA LEU A 157 21.71 -0.09 10.59
C LEU A 157 22.05 0.68 11.86
N ALA A 158 22.78 0.01 12.75
CA ALA A 158 23.24 0.57 14.00
C ALA A 158 24.61 0.01 14.37
N PHE A 159 25.41 0.76 15.12
CA PHE A 159 26.48 0.13 15.90
C PHE A 159 25.87 -0.87 16.90
N ALA A 160 26.48 -2.05 17.04
CA ALA A 160 26.04 -3.07 18.01
C ALA A 160 26.07 -2.55 19.46
N THR A 161 26.95 -1.58 19.73
CA THR A 161 27.04 -0.84 21.01
C THR A 161 27.22 0.65 20.74
N ASN A 162 26.82 1.49 21.66
CA ASN A 162 27.02 2.94 21.56
C ASN A 162 28.32 3.43 22.21
N ALA A 163 28.99 2.53 22.96
CA ALA A 163 30.27 2.79 23.59
C ALA A 163 31.08 1.49 23.74
N VAL A 164 32.39 1.59 23.71
CA VAL A 164 33.33 0.51 23.94
C VAL A 164 34.58 1.05 24.66
N THR A 165 35.16 0.25 25.53
CA THR A 165 36.48 0.53 26.18
C THR A 165 37.49 -0.50 25.72
N VAL A 166 38.67 -0.04 25.37
CA VAL A 166 39.81 -0.85 24.92
C VAL A 166 41.08 -0.41 25.64
N GLY A 167 41.92 -1.35 26.04
CA GLY A 167 43.23 -1.01 26.58
C GLY A 167 44.22 -0.68 25.46
N GLU A 168 45.11 0.22 25.70
CA GLU A 168 46.14 0.65 24.76
C GLU A 168 47.04 -0.50 24.28
N SER A 169 47.28 -1.49 25.12
CA SER A 169 48.04 -2.69 24.76
C SER A 169 47.36 -3.61 23.73
N ASN A 170 46.08 -3.34 23.38
CA ASN A 170 45.40 -4.07 22.31
C ASN A 170 45.81 -3.47 20.95
N VAL A 171 46.17 -4.35 20.02
CA VAL A 171 46.61 -3.92 18.68
C VAL A 171 45.44 -3.53 17.78
N THR A 172 44.28 -4.17 17.94
CA THR A 172 43.11 -3.95 17.11
C THR A 172 41.83 -4.03 17.93
N LEU A 173 40.89 -3.16 17.57
CA LEU A 173 39.51 -3.16 18.06
C LEU A 173 38.55 -3.46 16.90
N THR A 174 37.76 -4.52 17.04
CA THR A 174 36.72 -4.84 16.05
C THR A 174 35.43 -4.14 16.43
N ILE A 175 34.87 -3.39 15.49
CA ILE A 175 33.59 -2.68 15.63
C ILE A 175 32.54 -3.36 14.74
N VAL A 176 31.44 -3.74 15.35
CA VAL A 176 30.34 -4.43 14.68
C VAL A 176 29.21 -3.44 14.40
N VAL A 177 28.68 -3.52 13.18
CA VAL A 177 27.45 -2.85 12.77
C VAL A 177 26.41 -3.92 12.47
N GLU A 178 25.22 -3.75 13.02
CA GLU A 178 24.11 -4.69 12.91
C GLU A 178 23.00 -4.11 12.03
N ARG A 179 22.34 -5.02 11.32
CA ARG A 179 21.15 -4.74 10.52
C ARG A 179 19.94 -5.39 11.16
N SER A 180 18.84 -4.63 11.26
CA SER A 180 17.52 -5.10 11.70
C SER A 180 16.46 -4.77 10.64
N GLY A 181 15.33 -5.51 10.68
CA GLY A 181 14.23 -5.38 9.70
C GLY A 181 14.51 -6.18 8.43
N ALA A 182 13.98 -5.71 7.31
CA ALA A 182 14.08 -6.39 6.01
C ALA A 182 15.51 -6.67 5.58
N THR A 183 15.78 -7.89 5.11
CA THR A 183 17.13 -8.31 4.69
C THR A 183 17.22 -8.70 3.22
N ASN A 184 16.13 -8.62 2.47
CA ASN A 184 16.04 -9.05 1.07
C ASN A 184 16.80 -8.15 0.08
N THR A 185 17.12 -6.91 0.45
CA THR A 185 17.85 -5.95 -0.39
C THR A 185 19.27 -5.75 0.12
N ALA A 186 20.20 -5.38 -0.78
CA ALA A 186 21.54 -4.97 -0.38
C ALA A 186 21.50 -3.55 0.20
N VAL A 187 22.23 -3.34 1.32
CA VAL A 187 22.38 -2.03 1.97
C VAL A 187 23.85 -1.71 2.20
N ALA A 188 24.17 -0.44 2.35
CA ALA A 188 25.53 0.02 2.63
C ALA A 188 25.52 1.24 3.54
N VAL A 189 26.63 1.44 4.28
CA VAL A 189 26.88 2.59 5.14
C VAL A 189 28.33 2.96 5.15
N ASN A 190 28.63 4.24 5.14
CA ASN A 190 29.99 4.74 5.32
C ASN A 190 30.31 4.87 6.80
N TYR A 191 31.54 4.53 7.18
CA TYR A 191 32.08 4.75 8.51
C TYR A 191 33.29 5.67 8.49
N THR A 192 33.43 6.46 9.54
CA THR A 192 34.57 7.38 9.75
C THR A 192 34.77 7.61 11.25
N ASN A 193 35.82 8.34 11.60
CA ASN A 193 36.15 8.75 12.97
C ASN A 193 36.12 10.25 13.16
N ALA A 194 36.05 10.69 14.40
CA ALA A 194 36.26 12.06 14.86
C ALA A 194 37.05 12.06 16.18
N ASN A 195 38.13 12.82 16.20
CA ASN A 195 38.93 12.99 17.40
C ASN A 195 38.13 13.71 18.51
N LEU A 196 38.40 13.29 19.75
CA LEU A 196 37.97 14.00 20.98
C LEU A 196 39.22 14.28 21.84
N GLY A 197 39.52 13.39 22.82
CA GLY A 197 40.81 13.38 23.51
C GLY A 197 41.85 12.66 22.67
N ALA A 198 41.56 11.41 22.30
CA ALA A 198 42.41 10.62 21.45
C ALA A 198 42.51 11.17 20.02
N THR A 199 43.69 11.15 19.47
CA THR A 199 44.08 11.74 18.18
C THR A 199 44.49 10.68 17.17
N ALA A 200 43.85 10.67 16.01
CA ALA A 200 44.21 9.75 14.93
C ALA A 200 45.68 9.96 14.49
N GLY A 201 46.43 8.88 14.40
CA GLY A 201 47.86 8.85 14.06
C GLY A 201 48.78 8.82 15.28
N SER A 202 48.30 9.18 16.47
CA SER A 202 49.03 9.04 17.73
C SER A 202 48.49 7.84 18.55
N ASP A 203 47.18 7.85 18.82
CA ASP A 203 46.56 6.90 19.75
C ASP A 203 45.77 5.77 19.05
N TYR A 204 45.36 6.03 17.80
CA TYR A 204 44.69 5.04 16.96
C TYR A 204 44.83 5.38 15.46
N THR A 205 44.59 4.38 14.62
CA THR A 205 44.41 4.58 13.18
C THR A 205 43.12 3.96 12.66
N LEU A 206 42.45 4.69 11.77
CA LEU A 206 41.28 4.20 11.04
C LEU A 206 41.25 4.84 9.66
N THR A 207 41.17 4.02 8.63
CA THR A 207 40.82 4.47 7.28
C THR A 207 39.32 4.45 7.12
N ALA A 208 38.73 5.61 6.83
CA ALA A 208 37.30 5.69 6.52
C ALA A 208 36.94 4.76 5.36
N GLY A 209 35.77 4.15 5.40
CA GLY A 209 35.36 3.19 4.39
C GLY A 209 33.87 2.99 4.33
N THR A 210 33.46 1.96 3.60
CA THR A 210 32.07 1.56 3.43
C THR A 210 31.87 0.12 3.84
N LEU A 211 30.87 -0.14 4.70
CA LEU A 211 30.38 -1.47 4.98
C LEU A 211 29.21 -1.78 4.03
N SER A 212 29.27 -2.92 3.36
CA SER A 212 28.22 -3.43 2.48
C SER A 212 27.63 -4.69 3.07
N PHE A 213 26.29 -4.77 3.05
CA PHE A 213 25.53 -5.91 3.51
C PHE A 213 24.78 -6.48 2.31
N ALA A 214 25.20 -7.64 1.84
CA ALA A 214 24.45 -8.37 0.83
C ALA A 214 23.07 -8.83 1.37
N PRO A 215 22.10 -9.18 0.52
CA PRO A 215 20.85 -9.77 0.97
C PRO A 215 21.08 -10.93 1.94
N GLY A 216 20.32 -10.97 3.05
CA GLY A 216 20.43 -11.96 4.11
C GLY A 216 21.53 -11.69 5.15
N ILE A 217 22.42 -10.73 4.94
CA ILE A 217 23.48 -10.40 5.91
C ILE A 217 22.93 -9.41 6.95
N VAL A 218 23.05 -9.80 8.22
CA VAL A 218 22.54 -9.04 9.39
C VAL A 218 23.64 -8.38 10.23
N SER A 219 24.91 -8.66 9.97
CA SER A 219 26.03 -8.00 10.65
C SER A 219 27.26 -7.90 9.75
N ASN A 220 28.03 -6.86 9.95
CA ASN A 220 29.34 -6.68 9.33
C ASN A 220 30.23 -5.87 10.28
N SER A 221 31.54 -5.85 10.05
CA SER A 221 32.48 -5.21 10.95
C SER A 221 33.63 -4.55 10.22
N PHE A 222 34.28 -3.61 10.91
CA PHE A 222 35.57 -3.04 10.54
C PHE A 222 36.49 -3.00 11.76
N THR A 223 37.79 -2.78 11.55
CA THR A 223 38.78 -2.71 12.62
C THR A 223 39.32 -1.29 12.75
N VAL A 224 39.64 -0.93 13.97
CA VAL A 224 40.42 0.23 14.38
C VAL A 224 41.70 -0.28 14.99
N ASP A 225 42.86 0.17 14.51
CA ASP A 225 44.14 -0.17 15.12
C ASP A 225 44.41 0.80 16.28
N ILE A 226 44.70 0.27 17.44
CA ILE A 226 45.08 1.04 18.63
C ILE A 226 46.61 1.09 18.68
N LEU A 227 47.13 2.27 18.88
CA LEU A 227 48.57 2.52 18.90
C LEU A 227 49.04 2.57 20.39
N HIS A 228 50.00 1.74 20.72
CA HIS A 228 50.61 1.70 22.04
C HIS A 228 51.91 2.47 22.07
N ASP A 229 52.13 3.29 23.09
CA ASP A 229 53.43 3.90 23.36
C ASP A 229 53.88 3.60 24.83
N LEU A 230 54.70 4.40 25.42
CA LEU A 230 55.21 4.24 26.80
C LEU A 230 55.07 5.53 27.62
N THR A 231 54.13 6.39 27.19
CA THR A 231 53.87 7.67 27.83
C THR A 231 52.71 7.54 28.76
N LEU A 232 52.90 7.87 30.03
CA LEU A 232 51.79 7.91 31.00
C LEU A 232 50.79 8.96 30.60
N GLU A 233 49.57 8.53 30.31
CA GLU A 233 48.46 9.39 29.83
C GLU A 233 47.20 9.19 30.69
N THR A 234 46.20 9.97 30.45
CA THR A 234 44.85 9.77 30.99
C THR A 234 44.01 9.01 29.97
N ASN A 235 42.99 8.31 30.42
CA ASN A 235 42.04 7.70 29.51
C ASN A 235 41.51 8.70 28.47
N GLU A 236 41.58 8.34 27.22
CA GLU A 236 41.22 9.18 26.11
C GLU A 236 40.05 8.63 25.33
N THR A 237 39.40 9.49 24.52
CA THR A 237 38.22 9.08 23.77
C THR A 237 38.26 9.58 22.32
N PHE A 238 37.66 8.82 21.42
CA PHE A 238 37.31 9.27 20.06
C PHE A 238 35.92 8.75 19.67
N ARG A 239 35.34 9.25 18.61
CA ARG A 239 34.06 8.81 18.09
C ARG A 239 34.23 8.08 16.76
N LEU A 240 33.37 7.08 16.57
CA LEU A 240 33.09 6.44 15.30
C LEU A 240 31.70 6.88 14.85
N LEU A 241 31.58 7.17 13.55
CA LEU A 241 30.37 7.74 12.95
C LEU A 241 29.94 6.90 11.75
N LEU A 242 28.64 6.59 11.67
CA LEU A 242 28.01 6.05 10.48
C LEU A 242 27.31 7.18 9.72
N SER A 243 27.37 7.15 8.38
CA SER A 243 26.75 8.16 7.53
C SER A 243 26.47 7.61 6.13
N GLY A 244 25.69 8.34 5.33
CA GLY A 244 25.45 8.00 3.92
C GLY A 244 24.85 6.62 3.70
N ALA A 245 23.92 6.21 4.56
CA ALA A 245 23.23 4.93 4.42
C ALA A 245 22.45 4.85 3.10
N THR A 246 22.51 3.71 2.43
CA THR A 246 21.83 3.43 1.16
C THR A 246 20.85 2.29 1.35
N ASN A 247 19.60 2.48 0.93
CA ASN A 247 18.46 1.54 1.06
C ASN A 247 18.15 1.13 2.51
N THR A 248 18.52 1.96 3.49
CA THR A 248 18.33 1.69 4.92
C THR A 248 18.36 2.99 5.71
N THR A 249 17.94 2.96 6.96
CA THR A 249 18.03 4.10 7.88
C THR A 249 19.01 3.82 9.00
N LEU A 250 19.51 4.87 9.67
CA LEU A 250 20.42 4.73 10.79
C LEU A 250 19.67 4.98 12.10
N THR A 251 19.84 4.09 13.09
CA THR A 251 19.26 4.27 14.44
C THR A 251 20.32 4.64 15.46
N THR A 252 21.45 3.91 15.54
CA THR A 252 22.60 4.26 16.39
C THR A 252 23.80 4.54 15.49
N ALA A 253 23.96 5.81 15.13
CA ALA A 253 24.97 6.25 14.16
C ALA A 253 26.30 6.70 14.79
N THR A 254 26.44 6.65 16.13
CA THR A 254 27.63 7.08 16.86
C THR A 254 28.02 6.02 17.88
N ASN A 255 29.31 5.72 17.93
CA ASN A 255 29.95 4.91 19.00
C ASN A 255 31.09 5.72 19.59
N THR A 256 31.22 5.75 20.93
CA THR A 256 32.34 6.36 21.64
C THR A 256 33.31 5.29 22.09
N VAL A 257 34.52 5.39 21.64
CA VAL A 257 35.64 4.50 22.07
C VAL A 257 36.43 5.22 23.16
N THR A 258 36.69 4.52 24.25
CA THR A 258 37.61 4.95 25.32
C THR A 258 38.85 4.09 25.27
N ILE A 259 40.01 4.70 25.10
CA ILE A 259 41.32 4.04 25.25
C ILE A 259 41.78 4.21 26.70
N THR A 260 42.15 3.13 27.32
CA THR A 260 42.68 3.16 28.70
C THR A 260 44.20 2.94 28.68
N ASP A 261 44.91 3.88 29.29
CA ASP A 261 46.33 3.84 29.46
C ASP A 261 46.77 2.67 30.39
N ASN A 262 47.88 2.08 30.10
CA ASN A 262 48.47 0.95 30.84
C ASN A 262 49.92 1.22 31.30
N ASP A 263 50.44 2.42 31.11
CA ASP A 263 51.77 2.83 31.48
C ASP A 263 51.87 3.43 32.89
N ALA A 264 53.05 3.38 33.53
CA ALA A 264 53.27 3.74 34.94
C ALA A 264 54.51 4.63 35.11
#